data_f91752a191d1f6af604cf7638d3c9923
#
_entry.id   f91752a191d1f6af604cf7638d3c9923
#
_cell.length_a   1.000
_cell.length_b   1.000
_cell.length_c   1.000
_cell.angle_alpha   90.00
_cell.angle_beta   90.00
_cell.angle_gamma   90.00
#
_symmetry.space_group_name_H-M   'P 1'
#
loop_
_entity.id
_entity.type
_entity.pdbx_description
1 polymer ?
#
loop_
_entity_poly.entity_id
_entity_poly.type
_entity_poly.pdbx_seq_one_letter_code
_entity_poly.pdbx_strand_id
1 'polypeptide(L)'
;KFFIDIANAIAGWASGGPAKVAVISSALQGTISGSSVANVVGSGSFTIPMMKKLGYHKNFAGAVEAAASTGGQLMPPIMGAAAFLMAEFVGIPYMEVVKAAIVPAILYFIGVFLGVHFEAKKNNLQGTPRSELPPWGKILKEEGHLAIPLIAIIGLLASGYTPMKAALAGIFISIASAMLRANTRMSIPDIVDGLIKGARGALGVLIACSSAGM
;
A
#
# COMPACT_ATOMS: atom_id res chain seq x y z
N LYS A 1 7.84 0.33 6.25
CA LYS A 1 7.86 0.07 7.69
C LYS A 1 6.59 0.61 8.35
N PHE A 2 6.27 1.90 8.22
CA PHE A 2 5.09 2.56 8.80
C PHE A 2 3.78 1.76 8.63
N PHE A 3 3.45 1.33 7.42
CA PHE A 3 2.23 0.54 7.15
C PHE A 3 2.25 -0.85 7.79
N ILE A 4 3.43 -1.48 7.87
CA ILE A 4 3.60 -2.76 8.52
C ILE A 4 3.40 -2.62 10.03
N ASP A 5 3.92 -1.56 10.63
CA ASP A 5 3.78 -1.28 12.06
C ASP A 5 2.31 -0.97 12.42
N ILE A 6 1.59 -0.20 11.59
CA ILE A 6 0.14 0.00 11.73
C ILE A 6 -0.61 -1.34 11.61
N ALA A 7 -0.32 -2.13 10.59
CA ALA A 7 -0.97 -3.41 10.36
C ALA A 7 -0.71 -4.40 11.52
N ASN A 8 0.51 -4.41 12.08
CA ASN A 8 0.86 -5.18 13.26
C ASN A 8 0.03 -4.76 14.48
N ALA A 9 -0.11 -3.47 14.71
CA ALA A 9 -0.91 -2.96 15.83
C ALA A 9 -2.40 -3.33 15.69
N ILE A 10 -2.93 -3.39 14.44
CA ILE A 10 -4.34 -3.74 14.17
C ILE A 10 -4.58 -5.24 14.32
N ALA A 11 -3.79 -6.08 13.69
CA ALA A 11 -4.11 -7.49 13.48
C ALA A 11 -2.99 -8.48 13.89
N GLY A 12 -1.82 -8.00 14.29
CA GLY A 12 -0.68 -8.86 14.61
C GLY A 12 -0.94 -9.85 15.75
N TRP A 13 -1.78 -9.46 16.72
CA TRP A 13 -2.16 -10.29 17.87
C TRP A 13 -3.18 -11.39 17.55
N ALA A 14 -3.90 -11.28 16.45
CA ALA A 14 -4.97 -12.19 16.09
C ALA A 14 -4.41 -13.52 15.55
N SER A 15 -5.20 -14.60 15.61
CA SER A 15 -4.85 -15.88 14.97
C SER A 15 -4.41 -15.66 13.54
N GLY A 16 -3.21 -16.15 13.18
CA GLY A 16 -2.60 -15.92 11.88
C GLY A 16 -2.11 -14.48 11.65
N GLY A 17 -1.79 -13.77 12.74
CA GLY A 17 -1.43 -12.34 12.74
C GLY A 17 -0.55 -11.88 11.58
N PRO A 18 0.64 -12.45 11.35
CA PRO A 18 1.53 -12.03 10.28
C PRO A 18 0.97 -12.08 8.88
N ALA A 19 0.15 -13.07 8.56
CA ALA A 19 -0.49 -13.11 7.25
C ALA A 19 -1.60 -12.05 7.13
N LYS A 20 -2.33 -11.77 8.22
CA LYS A 20 -3.28 -10.65 8.28
C LYS A 20 -2.59 -9.30 8.18
N VAL A 21 -1.42 -9.18 8.83
CA VAL A 21 -0.55 -7.99 8.71
C VAL A 21 -0.10 -7.79 7.26
N ALA A 22 0.29 -8.86 6.55
CA ALA A 22 0.61 -8.79 5.14
C ALA A 22 -0.55 -8.24 4.31
N VAL A 23 -1.78 -8.74 4.54
CA VAL A 23 -2.98 -8.26 3.83
C VAL A 23 -3.27 -6.79 4.10
N ILE A 24 -3.27 -6.39 5.39
CA ILE A 24 -3.59 -5.01 5.77
C ILE A 24 -2.49 -4.04 5.33
N SER A 25 -1.21 -4.39 5.52
CA SER A 25 -0.10 -3.54 5.09
C SER A 25 -0.07 -3.37 3.57
N SER A 26 -0.37 -4.42 2.81
CA SER A 26 -0.47 -4.35 1.36
C SER A 26 -1.66 -3.50 0.89
N ALA A 27 -2.80 -3.56 1.59
CA ALA A 27 -3.93 -2.66 1.33
C ALA A 27 -3.54 -1.20 1.55
N LEU A 28 -2.92 -0.89 2.69
CA LEU A 28 -2.48 0.47 3.01
C LEU A 28 -1.39 0.97 2.04
N GLN A 29 -0.41 0.13 1.72
CA GLN A 29 0.65 0.48 0.78
C GLN A 29 0.10 0.64 -0.65
N GLY A 30 -0.90 -0.17 -1.02
CA GLY A 30 -1.61 -0.10 -2.30
C GLY A 30 -2.27 1.26 -2.53
N THR A 31 -2.77 1.92 -1.47
CA THR A 31 -3.37 3.27 -1.58
C THR A 31 -2.40 4.31 -2.14
N ILE A 32 -1.09 4.08 -2.05
CA ILE A 32 -0.06 5.01 -2.52
C ILE A 32 0.65 4.47 -3.75
N SER A 33 1.03 3.19 -3.76
CA SER A 33 1.90 2.64 -4.81
C SER A 33 1.17 2.38 -6.12
N GLY A 34 -0.08 1.93 -6.04
CA GLY A 34 -0.85 1.48 -7.21
C GLY A 34 -0.19 0.34 -8.02
N SER A 35 0.92 -0.22 -7.55
CA SER A 35 1.71 -1.23 -8.24
C SER A 35 1.83 -2.51 -7.41
N SER A 36 1.32 -3.62 -7.93
CA SER A 36 1.44 -4.93 -7.28
C SER A 36 2.90 -5.36 -7.12
N VAL A 37 3.73 -5.14 -8.12
CA VAL A 37 5.15 -5.50 -8.09
C VAL A 37 5.89 -4.70 -7.03
N ALA A 38 5.72 -3.37 -7.00
CA ALA A 38 6.33 -2.52 -5.99
C ALA A 38 5.86 -2.90 -4.58
N ASN A 39 4.60 -3.29 -4.44
CA ASN A 39 4.02 -3.72 -3.17
C ASN A 39 4.64 -5.04 -2.70
N VAL A 40 4.72 -6.07 -3.57
CA VAL A 40 5.38 -7.35 -3.25
C VAL A 40 6.84 -7.14 -2.84
N VAL A 41 7.60 -6.33 -3.55
CA VAL A 41 9.01 -6.06 -3.23
C VAL A 41 9.13 -5.30 -1.91
N GLY A 42 8.26 -4.32 -1.68
CA GLY A 42 8.29 -3.46 -0.48
C GLY A 42 7.86 -4.19 0.78
N SER A 43 6.73 -4.88 0.78
CA SER A 43 6.19 -5.57 1.96
C SER A 43 6.67 -7.02 2.08
N GLY A 44 6.77 -7.75 0.95
CA GLY A 44 7.06 -9.17 0.95
C GLY A 44 8.43 -9.56 1.51
N SER A 45 9.42 -8.65 1.40
CA SER A 45 10.74 -8.85 2.02
C SER A 45 10.65 -9.00 3.55
N PHE A 46 9.62 -8.46 4.18
CA PHE A 46 9.37 -8.55 5.63
C PHE A 46 8.28 -9.54 5.97
N THR A 47 7.16 -9.51 5.26
CA THR A 47 5.96 -10.28 5.59
C THR A 47 6.12 -11.76 5.28
N ILE A 48 6.78 -12.15 4.18
CA ILE A 48 7.01 -13.55 3.84
C ILE A 48 7.89 -14.26 4.89
N PRO A 49 9.07 -13.72 5.28
CA PRO A 49 9.84 -14.32 6.38
C PRO A 49 9.07 -14.39 7.70
N MET A 50 8.26 -13.38 8.01
CA MET A 50 7.46 -13.33 9.22
C MET A 50 6.37 -14.41 9.23
N MET A 51 5.66 -14.63 8.12
CA MET A 51 4.70 -15.73 7.97
C MET A 51 5.37 -17.09 8.10
N LYS A 52 6.54 -17.29 7.46
CA LYS A 52 7.29 -18.55 7.55
C LYS A 52 7.74 -18.87 8.98
N LYS A 53 8.20 -17.87 9.74
CA LYS A 53 8.61 -18.05 11.16
C LYS A 53 7.46 -18.53 12.03
N LEU A 54 6.22 -18.16 11.73
CA LEU A 54 5.03 -18.59 12.47
C LEU A 54 4.41 -19.91 11.98
N GLY A 55 5.07 -20.59 11.05
CA GLY A 55 4.66 -21.92 10.63
C GLY A 55 3.79 -21.97 9.36
N TYR A 56 3.59 -20.84 8.67
CA TYR A 56 2.94 -20.90 7.35
C TYR A 56 3.84 -21.61 6.32
N HIS A 57 3.22 -22.45 5.50
CA HIS A 57 3.93 -23.07 4.39
C HIS A 57 4.44 -22.00 3.42
N LYS A 58 5.68 -22.18 2.93
CA LYS A 58 6.37 -21.20 2.08
C LYS A 58 5.56 -20.76 0.84
N ASN A 59 4.87 -21.73 0.20
CA ASN A 59 4.07 -21.45 -0.99
C ASN A 59 2.83 -20.62 -0.65
N PHE A 60 2.20 -20.88 0.50
CA PHE A 60 1.06 -20.11 0.99
C PHE A 60 1.46 -18.70 1.35
N ALA A 61 2.60 -18.51 2.04
CA ALA A 61 3.13 -17.19 2.38
C ALA A 61 3.38 -16.34 1.12
N GLY A 62 3.98 -16.93 0.08
CA GLY A 62 4.17 -16.27 -1.21
C GLY A 62 2.85 -15.94 -1.92
N ALA A 63 1.89 -16.87 -1.89
CA ALA A 63 0.57 -16.67 -2.50
C ALA A 63 -0.23 -15.56 -1.81
N VAL A 64 -0.21 -15.49 -0.47
CA VAL A 64 -0.85 -14.41 0.30
C VAL A 64 -0.26 -13.06 -0.07
N GLU A 65 1.07 -12.96 -0.11
CA GLU A 65 1.74 -11.71 -0.47
C GLU A 65 1.41 -11.28 -1.89
N ALA A 66 1.45 -12.20 -2.85
CA ALA A 66 1.10 -11.91 -4.24
C ALA A 66 -0.36 -11.48 -4.39
N ALA A 67 -1.30 -12.18 -3.75
CA ALA A 67 -2.72 -11.83 -3.78
C ALA A 67 -2.96 -10.47 -3.11
N ALA A 68 -2.46 -10.25 -1.89
CA ALA A 68 -2.65 -9.01 -1.18
C ALA A 68 -2.07 -7.81 -1.94
N SER A 69 -0.87 -7.97 -2.51
CA SER A 69 -0.22 -6.92 -3.30
C SER A 69 -0.94 -6.62 -4.61
N THR A 70 -1.54 -7.63 -5.25
CA THR A 70 -2.36 -7.44 -6.46
C THR A 70 -3.59 -6.58 -6.13
N GLY A 71 -4.22 -6.79 -4.98
CA GLY A 71 -5.32 -5.94 -4.49
C GLY A 71 -4.94 -4.46 -4.35
N GLY A 72 -3.67 -4.15 -4.14
CA GLY A 72 -3.18 -2.77 -4.09
C GLY A 72 -3.46 -1.95 -5.35
N GLN A 73 -3.59 -2.60 -6.52
CA GLN A 73 -3.98 -1.91 -7.76
C GLN A 73 -5.44 -1.48 -7.78
N LEU A 74 -6.29 -2.14 -6.98
CA LEU A 74 -7.70 -1.81 -6.85
C LEU A 74 -7.95 -0.79 -5.73
N MET A 75 -6.96 -0.61 -4.83
CA MET A 75 -7.17 0.16 -3.60
C MET A 75 -7.14 1.67 -3.86
N PRO A 76 -8.26 2.38 -3.63
CA PRO A 76 -8.29 3.83 -3.72
C PRO A 76 -7.36 4.50 -2.70
N PRO A 77 -6.90 5.74 -2.94
CA PRO A 77 -7.30 6.65 -4.02
C PRO A 77 -6.45 6.58 -5.29
N ILE A 78 -5.20 6.04 -5.25
CA ILE A 78 -4.28 6.14 -6.39
C ILE A 78 -4.53 5.01 -7.39
N MET A 79 -4.76 3.78 -6.91
CA MET A 79 -5.02 2.60 -7.75
C MET A 79 -3.92 2.33 -8.80
N GLY A 80 -4.09 1.35 -9.65
CA GLY A 80 -3.20 1.07 -10.77
C GLY A 80 -3.45 1.98 -11.98
N ALA A 81 -2.52 1.96 -12.95
CA ALA A 81 -2.61 2.77 -14.17
C ALA A 81 -3.91 2.55 -14.96
N ALA A 82 -4.48 1.35 -14.91
CA ALA A 82 -5.76 1.03 -15.55
C ALA A 82 -6.91 1.93 -15.10
N ALA A 83 -6.89 2.42 -13.87
CA ALA A 83 -7.94 3.31 -13.37
C ALA A 83 -7.95 4.69 -14.06
N PHE A 84 -6.77 5.19 -14.43
CA PHE A 84 -6.64 6.43 -15.21
C PHE A 84 -7.15 6.24 -16.64
N LEU A 85 -6.76 5.12 -17.28
CA LEU A 85 -7.26 4.76 -18.61
C LEU A 85 -8.79 4.57 -18.60
N MET A 86 -9.32 3.94 -17.57
CA MET A 86 -10.77 3.75 -17.41
C MET A 86 -11.50 5.10 -17.32
N ALA A 87 -10.99 6.06 -16.54
CA ALA A 87 -11.57 7.39 -16.45
C ALA A 87 -11.56 8.11 -17.82
N GLU A 88 -10.48 7.99 -18.57
CA GLU A 88 -10.31 8.60 -19.88
C GLU A 88 -11.22 7.96 -20.94
N PHE A 89 -11.25 6.63 -21.04
CA PHE A 89 -12.06 5.92 -22.02
C PHE A 89 -13.57 6.04 -21.78
N VAL A 90 -13.99 6.07 -20.51
CA VAL A 90 -15.40 6.25 -20.15
C VAL A 90 -15.81 7.74 -20.18
N GLY A 91 -14.85 8.65 -20.16
CA GLY A 91 -15.12 10.10 -20.16
C GLY A 91 -15.68 10.63 -18.86
N ILE A 92 -15.36 10.03 -17.72
CA ILE A 92 -15.81 10.44 -16.39
C ILE A 92 -14.66 11.00 -15.55
N PRO A 93 -14.95 11.88 -14.57
CA PRO A 93 -13.93 12.35 -13.63
C PRO A 93 -13.30 11.18 -12.87
N TYR A 94 -11.98 11.23 -12.68
CA TYR A 94 -11.24 10.19 -11.94
C TYR A 94 -11.84 9.87 -10.57
N MET A 95 -12.37 10.87 -9.87
CA MET A 95 -13.00 10.67 -8.55
C MET A 95 -14.24 9.76 -8.60
N GLU A 96 -14.97 9.71 -9.71
CA GLU A 96 -16.08 8.77 -9.88
C GLU A 96 -15.58 7.32 -9.98
N VAL A 97 -14.46 7.10 -10.66
CA VAL A 97 -13.79 5.78 -10.69
C VAL A 97 -13.31 5.39 -9.29
N VAL A 98 -12.72 6.35 -8.54
CA VAL A 98 -12.30 6.15 -7.15
C VAL A 98 -13.47 5.69 -6.27
N LYS A 99 -14.60 6.40 -6.34
CA LYS A 99 -15.81 6.04 -5.56
C LYS A 99 -16.33 4.64 -5.94
N ALA A 100 -16.39 4.33 -7.22
CA ALA A 100 -16.86 3.04 -7.71
C ALA A 100 -15.94 1.89 -7.28
N ALA A 101 -14.63 2.13 -7.18
CA ALA A 101 -13.63 1.14 -6.80
C ALA A 101 -13.64 0.78 -5.31
N ILE A 102 -14.23 1.60 -4.42
CA ILE A 102 -14.21 1.37 -2.97
C ILE A 102 -14.82 0.00 -2.63
N VAL A 103 -16.01 -0.30 -3.15
CA VAL A 103 -16.73 -1.55 -2.80
C VAL A 103 -15.98 -2.79 -3.32
N PRO A 104 -15.58 -2.86 -4.60
CA PRO A 104 -14.77 -3.97 -5.11
C PRO A 104 -13.46 -4.16 -4.34
N ALA A 105 -12.75 -3.08 -4.00
CA ALA A 105 -11.51 -3.14 -3.25
C ALA A 105 -11.71 -3.74 -1.85
N ILE A 106 -12.73 -3.27 -1.12
CA ILE A 106 -13.07 -3.79 0.21
C ILE A 106 -13.41 -5.28 0.12
N LEU A 107 -14.27 -5.69 -0.83
CA LEU A 107 -14.65 -7.09 -1.00
C LEU A 107 -13.45 -7.97 -1.34
N TYR A 108 -12.54 -7.49 -2.18
CA TYR A 108 -11.29 -8.18 -2.51
C TYR A 108 -10.46 -8.46 -1.25
N PHE A 109 -10.17 -7.42 -0.47
CA PHE A 109 -9.36 -7.57 0.74
C PHE A 109 -10.04 -8.37 1.82
N ILE A 110 -11.37 -8.30 1.96
CA ILE A 110 -12.13 -9.18 2.85
C ILE A 110 -11.96 -10.63 2.42
N GLY A 111 -12.06 -10.94 1.12
CA GLY A 111 -11.87 -12.30 0.60
C GLY A 111 -10.48 -12.86 0.93
N VAL A 112 -9.42 -12.10 0.65
CA VAL A 112 -8.04 -12.50 0.97
C VAL A 112 -7.86 -12.66 2.50
N PHE A 113 -8.40 -11.74 3.29
CA PHE A 113 -8.32 -11.77 4.75
C PHE A 113 -9.02 -12.99 5.35
N LEU A 114 -10.20 -13.34 4.85
CA LEU A 114 -10.93 -14.54 5.27
C LEU A 114 -10.19 -15.81 4.88
N GLY A 115 -9.65 -15.89 3.66
CA GLY A 115 -8.81 -17.02 3.24
C GLY A 115 -7.63 -17.25 4.18
N VAL A 116 -6.93 -16.18 4.54
CA VAL A 116 -5.82 -16.20 5.51
C VAL A 116 -6.31 -16.61 6.91
N HIS A 117 -7.48 -16.12 7.33
CA HIS A 117 -8.03 -16.44 8.63
C HIS A 117 -8.38 -17.93 8.76
N PHE A 118 -9.04 -18.50 7.77
CA PHE A 118 -9.41 -19.91 7.79
C PHE A 118 -8.18 -20.84 7.70
N GLU A 119 -7.20 -20.49 6.89
CA GLU A 119 -5.94 -21.26 6.83
C GLU A 119 -5.19 -21.22 8.17
N ALA A 120 -5.15 -20.06 8.82
CA ALA A 120 -4.56 -19.93 10.15
C ALA A 120 -5.30 -20.78 11.20
N LYS A 121 -6.61 -20.79 11.15
CA LYS A 121 -7.45 -21.64 12.03
C LYS A 121 -7.20 -23.13 11.79
N LYS A 122 -7.17 -23.55 10.53
CA LYS A 122 -6.92 -24.93 10.12
C LYS A 122 -5.57 -25.44 10.64
N ASN A 123 -4.55 -24.61 10.62
CA ASN A 123 -3.20 -24.98 11.04
C ASN A 123 -2.88 -24.56 12.50
N ASN A 124 -3.87 -24.11 13.28
CA ASN A 124 -3.73 -23.66 14.66
C ASN A 124 -2.63 -22.59 14.85
N LEU A 125 -2.44 -21.72 13.85
CA LEU A 125 -1.43 -20.67 13.89
C LEU A 125 -1.88 -19.53 14.79
N GLN A 126 -1.06 -19.21 15.77
CA GLN A 126 -1.32 -18.14 16.71
C GLN A 126 -0.81 -16.79 16.16
N GLY A 127 -1.22 -15.69 16.78
CA GLY A 127 -0.71 -14.37 16.51
C GLY A 127 0.56 -14.07 17.30
N THR A 128 1.16 -12.91 17.01
CA THR A 128 2.27 -12.39 17.79
C THR A 128 1.78 -11.93 19.17
N PRO A 129 2.49 -12.25 20.26
CA PRO A 129 2.14 -11.76 21.60
C PRO A 129 2.02 -10.23 21.63
N ARG A 130 1.02 -9.70 22.33
CA ARG A 130 0.78 -8.24 22.40
C ARG A 130 1.96 -7.46 22.95
N SER A 131 2.80 -8.09 23.77
CA SER A 131 4.02 -7.49 24.33
C SER A 131 5.10 -7.18 23.28
N GLU A 132 5.08 -7.89 22.14
CA GLU A 132 6.04 -7.73 21.05
C GLU A 132 5.53 -6.78 19.96
N LEU A 133 4.27 -6.35 20.07
CA LEU A 133 3.67 -5.46 19.07
C LEU A 133 3.99 -3.99 19.37
N PRO A 134 4.24 -3.20 18.32
CA PRO A 134 4.51 -1.78 18.50
C PRO A 134 3.27 -1.05 19.05
N PRO A 135 3.41 -0.24 20.12
CA PRO A 135 2.28 0.49 20.68
C PRO A 135 1.84 1.61 19.74
N TRP A 136 0.52 1.76 19.56
CA TRP A 136 -0.10 2.77 18.68
C TRP A 136 0.44 4.19 18.90
N GLY A 137 0.59 4.59 20.15
CA GLY A 137 1.05 5.93 20.49
C GLY A 137 2.47 6.22 19.97
N LYS A 138 3.34 5.20 19.95
CA LYS A 138 4.70 5.33 19.43
C LYS A 138 4.70 5.48 17.92
N ILE A 139 3.90 4.66 17.21
CA ILE A 139 3.79 4.70 15.74
C ILE A 139 3.30 6.09 15.30
N LEU A 140 2.18 6.58 15.87
CA LEU A 140 1.63 7.89 15.53
C LEU A 140 2.58 9.04 15.89
N LYS A 141 3.27 8.93 17.02
CA LYS A 141 4.20 9.98 17.46
C LYS A 141 5.47 10.02 16.63
N GLU A 142 6.01 8.87 16.21
CA GLU A 142 7.28 8.79 15.49
C GLU A 142 7.12 8.88 13.97
N GLU A 143 6.08 8.26 13.42
CA GLU A 143 5.91 8.07 11.97
C GLU A 143 4.62 8.69 11.41
N GLY A 144 3.73 9.23 12.27
CA GLY A 144 2.42 9.76 11.84
C GLY A 144 2.50 10.90 10.81
N HIS A 145 3.61 11.65 10.78
CA HIS A 145 3.84 12.69 9.78
C HIS A 145 3.98 12.13 8.36
N LEU A 146 4.31 10.84 8.20
CA LEU A 146 4.37 10.17 6.90
C LEU A 146 2.98 9.94 6.28
N ALA A 147 1.90 10.08 7.05
CA ALA A 147 0.54 10.05 6.52
C ALA A 147 0.11 11.39 5.87
N ILE A 148 0.81 12.50 6.15
CA ILE A 148 0.45 13.84 5.66
C ILE A 148 0.35 13.88 4.13
N PRO A 149 1.32 13.36 3.34
CA PRO A 149 1.22 13.38 1.89
C PRO A 149 -0.01 12.64 1.36
N LEU A 150 -0.34 11.49 1.98
CA LEU A 150 -1.51 10.71 1.59
C LEU A 150 -2.81 11.47 1.83
N ILE A 151 -2.96 12.05 3.02
CA ILE A 151 -4.13 12.85 3.38
C ILE A 151 -4.25 14.06 2.44
N ALA A 152 -3.13 14.72 2.11
CA ALA A 152 -3.12 15.85 1.19
C ALA A 152 -3.55 15.46 -0.23
N ILE A 153 -3.04 14.34 -0.77
CA ILE A 153 -3.45 13.84 -2.08
C ILE A 153 -4.95 13.53 -2.11
N ILE A 154 -5.46 12.83 -1.09
CA ILE A 154 -6.90 12.53 -0.98
C ILE A 154 -7.72 13.82 -0.93
N GLY A 155 -7.30 14.79 -0.11
CA GLY A 155 -7.98 16.08 0.01
C GLY A 155 -8.00 16.86 -1.30
N LEU A 156 -6.90 16.88 -2.05
CA LEU A 156 -6.82 17.55 -3.36
C LEU A 156 -7.71 16.87 -4.40
N LEU A 157 -7.71 15.52 -4.45
CA LEU A 157 -8.58 14.77 -5.35
C LEU A 157 -10.05 14.97 -5.00
N ALA A 158 -10.41 14.98 -3.72
CA ALA A 158 -11.76 15.25 -3.25
C ALA A 158 -12.22 16.68 -3.54
N SER A 159 -11.30 17.63 -3.58
CA SER A 159 -11.56 19.03 -3.95
C SER A 159 -11.67 19.25 -5.47
N GLY A 160 -11.60 18.17 -6.29
CA GLY A 160 -11.77 18.24 -7.74
C GLY A 160 -10.50 18.59 -8.52
N TYR A 161 -9.34 18.60 -7.89
CA TYR A 161 -8.07 18.75 -8.61
C TYR A 161 -7.77 17.50 -9.45
N THR A 162 -7.10 17.72 -10.59
CA THR A 162 -6.68 16.61 -11.46
C THR A 162 -5.65 15.72 -10.74
N PRO A 163 -5.61 14.40 -11.05
CA PRO A 163 -4.62 13.48 -10.47
C PRO A 163 -3.18 13.96 -10.64
N MET A 164 -2.88 14.57 -11.79
CA MET A 164 -1.54 15.13 -12.07
C MET A 164 -1.16 16.23 -11.10
N LYS A 165 -2.07 17.19 -10.84
CA LYS A 165 -1.84 18.27 -9.87
C LYS A 165 -1.72 17.75 -8.45
N ALA A 166 -2.59 16.80 -8.08
CA ALA A 166 -2.55 16.17 -6.77
C ALA A 166 -1.24 15.38 -6.55
N ALA A 167 -0.76 14.65 -7.57
CA ALA A 167 0.50 13.92 -7.49
C ALA A 167 1.70 14.86 -7.38
N LEU A 168 1.75 15.95 -8.17
CA LEU A 168 2.82 16.94 -8.10
C LEU A 168 2.87 17.59 -6.70
N ALA A 169 1.74 18.02 -6.18
CA ALA A 169 1.66 18.55 -4.82
C ALA A 169 2.08 17.51 -3.77
N GLY A 170 1.68 16.22 -3.96
CA GLY A 170 2.08 15.10 -3.13
C GLY A 170 3.59 14.91 -3.05
N ILE A 171 4.32 15.08 -4.16
CA ILE A 171 5.78 15.01 -4.19
C ILE A 171 6.38 16.10 -3.29
N PHE A 172 5.97 17.35 -3.45
CA PHE A 172 6.47 18.45 -2.62
C PHE A 172 6.12 18.27 -1.15
N ILE A 173 4.88 17.87 -0.85
CA ILE A 173 4.44 17.62 0.52
C ILE A 173 5.20 16.45 1.14
N SER A 174 5.52 15.40 0.37
CA SER A 174 6.34 14.27 0.84
C SER A 174 7.74 14.71 1.24
N ILE A 175 8.39 15.51 0.41
CA ILE A 175 9.71 16.06 0.71
C ILE A 175 9.63 16.96 1.96
N ALA A 176 8.65 17.86 2.01
CA ALA A 176 8.46 18.74 3.16
C ALA A 176 8.17 17.97 4.44
N SER A 177 7.30 16.96 4.40
CA SER A 177 6.98 16.14 5.57
C SER A 177 8.17 15.29 6.05
N ALA A 178 8.99 14.78 5.12
CA ALA A 178 10.21 14.06 5.47
C ALA A 178 11.24 14.97 6.17
N MET A 179 11.27 16.25 5.84
CA MET A 179 12.18 17.23 6.47
C MET A 179 11.77 17.61 7.90
N LEU A 180 10.53 17.33 8.32
CA LEU A 180 10.02 17.69 9.66
C LEU A 180 10.76 16.96 10.79
N ARG A 181 11.36 15.82 10.53
CA ARG A 181 12.04 15.02 11.56
C ARG A 181 13.43 14.56 11.14
N ALA A 182 14.35 14.58 12.09
CA ALA A 182 15.73 14.17 11.86
C ALA A 182 15.87 12.72 11.33
N ASN A 183 15.01 11.81 11.80
CA ASN A 183 15.04 10.39 11.41
C ASN A 183 14.53 10.11 9.98
N THR A 184 13.82 11.06 9.39
CA THR A 184 13.24 10.94 8.04
C THR A 184 13.80 11.97 7.06
N ARG A 185 14.74 12.81 7.50
CA ARG A 185 15.37 13.80 6.63
C ARG A 185 16.03 13.14 5.43
N MET A 186 15.69 13.68 4.27
CA MET A 186 16.28 13.30 3.00
C MET A 186 17.39 14.29 2.64
N SER A 187 18.52 13.77 2.19
CA SER A 187 19.57 14.60 1.58
C SER A 187 19.19 14.94 0.13
N ILE A 188 19.85 15.95 -0.45
CA ILE A 188 19.63 16.27 -1.86
C ILE A 188 19.85 15.08 -2.79
N PRO A 189 20.92 14.29 -2.62
CA PRO A 189 21.11 13.04 -3.38
C PRO A 189 19.94 12.04 -3.24
N ASP A 190 19.37 11.89 -2.04
CA ASP A 190 18.24 10.99 -1.81
C ASP A 190 17.00 11.44 -2.56
N ILE A 191 16.74 12.76 -2.60
CA ILE A 191 15.62 13.34 -3.36
C ILE A 191 15.80 13.08 -4.85
N VAL A 192 17.00 13.32 -5.39
CA VAL A 192 17.34 13.10 -6.80
C VAL A 192 17.19 11.60 -7.14
N ASP A 193 17.73 10.72 -6.30
CA ASP A 193 17.60 9.27 -6.49
C ASP A 193 16.14 8.80 -6.44
N GLY A 194 15.35 9.38 -5.54
CA GLY A 194 13.91 9.14 -5.47
C GLY A 194 13.18 9.54 -6.76
N LEU A 195 13.50 10.72 -7.32
CA LEU A 195 12.92 11.18 -8.58
C LEU A 195 13.36 10.30 -9.76
N ILE A 196 14.63 9.90 -9.81
CA ILE A 196 15.14 8.97 -10.85
C ILE A 196 14.41 7.61 -10.78
N LYS A 197 14.28 7.05 -9.56
CA LYS A 197 13.55 5.79 -9.35
C LYS A 197 12.08 5.91 -9.75
N GLY A 198 11.44 7.03 -9.40
CA GLY A 198 10.07 7.32 -9.82
C GLY A 198 9.91 7.39 -11.33
N ALA A 199 10.80 8.12 -12.02
CA ALA A 199 10.81 8.22 -13.47
C ALA A 199 11.03 6.85 -14.14
N ARG A 200 11.97 6.05 -13.65
CA ARG A 200 12.19 4.68 -14.16
C ARG A 200 10.97 3.78 -13.94
N GLY A 201 10.31 3.89 -12.78
CA GLY A 201 9.07 3.15 -12.52
C GLY A 201 7.92 3.51 -13.47
N ALA A 202 7.85 4.76 -13.93
CA ALA A 202 6.86 5.21 -14.89
C ALA A 202 7.04 4.63 -16.29
N LEU A 203 8.27 4.23 -16.69
CA LEU A 203 8.54 3.70 -18.03
C LEU A 203 7.71 2.45 -18.35
N GLY A 204 7.59 1.52 -17.40
CA GLY A 204 6.79 0.30 -17.58
C GLY A 204 5.31 0.60 -17.81
N VAL A 205 4.78 1.59 -17.08
CA VAL A 205 3.38 2.03 -17.25
C VAL A 205 3.18 2.74 -18.57
N LEU A 206 4.11 3.61 -18.97
CA LEU A 206 4.05 4.30 -20.27
C LEU A 206 4.05 3.32 -21.45
N ILE A 207 4.91 2.29 -21.40
CA ILE A 207 4.96 1.25 -22.43
C ILE A 207 3.65 0.47 -22.47
N ALA A 208 3.12 0.07 -21.31
CA ALA A 208 1.85 -0.66 -21.25
C ALA A 208 0.67 0.18 -21.77
N CYS A 209 0.59 1.45 -21.39
CA CYS A 209 -0.46 2.35 -21.88
C CYS A 209 -0.35 2.60 -23.40
N SER A 210 0.88 2.80 -23.91
CA SER A 210 1.11 3.00 -25.33
C SER A 210 0.74 1.77 -26.17
N SER A 211 1.01 0.56 -25.66
CA SER A 211 0.64 -0.68 -26.33
C SER A 211 -0.86 -0.97 -26.27
N ALA A 212 -1.56 -0.51 -25.23
CA ALA A 212 -3.01 -0.65 -25.11
C ALA A 212 -3.79 0.37 -25.96
N GLY A 213 -3.16 1.48 -26.32
CA GLY A 213 -3.76 2.52 -27.18
C GLY A 213 -3.56 2.32 -28.68
N MET A 214 -2.86 1.25 -29.08
CA MET A 214 -2.73 0.82 -30.48
C MET A 214 -3.78 -0.26 -30.80
#